data_5522e3b2d3b3bccd0ba47cd06dfcf501
#
_entry.id   5522e3b2d3b3bccd0ba47cd06dfcf501
#
_cell.length_a   1.000
_cell.length_b   1.000
_cell.length_c   1.000
_cell.angle_alpha   90.00
_cell.angle_beta   90.00
_cell.angle_gamma   90.00
#
_symmetry.space_group_name_H-M   'P 1'
#
loop_
_entity.id
_entity.type
_entity.pdbx_description
1 polymer ?
#
loop_
_entity_poly.entity_id
_entity_poly.type
_entity_poly.pdbx_seq_one_letter_code
_entity_poly.pdbx_strand_id
1 'polypeptide(L)'
;CQELTDDILALLPDISINDDWGIDHGTWTVLVHMFPGAPIPVVQLSIDGIEGPQSAYDIGKALAPLREKGYLLLGSGNIVHNLRRLEWDNPNGSPQADRFDAFITGLVKKRDNEKIIHYEDNPDAAYAAPTADRFLPLLYTLGAAQGEKPEIFNNVRNTGSLSMTGYLFGFGEK
;
A
#
# COMPACT_ATOMS: atom_id res chain seq x y z
N CYS A 1 5.42 1.32 -20.36
CA CYS A 1 5.44 -0.03 -20.96
C CYS A 1 4.07 -0.33 -21.56
N GLN A 2 3.98 -0.32 -22.89
CA GLN A 2 2.67 -0.45 -23.56
C GLN A 2 1.94 -1.74 -23.20
N GLU A 3 2.63 -2.88 -23.20
CA GLU A 3 2.05 -4.18 -22.87
C GLU A 3 1.40 -4.17 -21.46
N LEU A 4 2.09 -3.69 -20.44
CA LEU A 4 1.54 -3.58 -19.10
C LEU A 4 0.35 -2.60 -19.05
N THR A 5 0.43 -1.48 -19.77
CA THR A 5 -0.67 -0.52 -19.86
C THR A 5 -1.91 -1.17 -20.48
N ASP A 6 -1.75 -1.89 -21.58
CA ASP A 6 -2.85 -2.60 -22.27
C ASP A 6 -3.47 -3.68 -21.37
N ASP A 7 -2.64 -4.42 -20.63
CA ASP A 7 -3.10 -5.41 -19.66
C ASP A 7 -3.91 -4.79 -18.52
N ILE A 8 -3.46 -3.64 -18.00
CA ILE A 8 -4.19 -2.91 -16.94
C ILE A 8 -5.54 -2.41 -17.48
N LEU A 9 -5.57 -1.80 -18.67
CA LEU A 9 -6.81 -1.32 -19.29
C LEU A 9 -7.81 -2.45 -19.58
N ALA A 10 -7.32 -3.64 -19.92
CA ALA A 10 -8.18 -4.80 -20.11
C ALA A 10 -8.84 -5.28 -18.80
N LEU A 11 -8.17 -5.11 -17.67
CA LEU A 11 -8.69 -5.49 -16.35
C LEU A 11 -9.52 -4.37 -15.68
N LEU A 12 -9.23 -3.12 -16.02
CA LEU A 12 -9.86 -1.92 -15.45
C LEU A 12 -10.31 -0.99 -16.61
N PRO A 13 -11.40 -1.30 -17.31
CA PRO A 13 -11.80 -0.57 -18.52
C PRO A 13 -12.25 0.88 -18.27
N ASP A 14 -12.59 1.21 -17.03
CA ASP A 14 -13.08 2.54 -16.65
C ASP A 14 -11.97 3.53 -16.29
N ILE A 15 -10.71 3.11 -16.29
CA ILE A 15 -9.58 4.01 -16.05
C ILE A 15 -9.11 4.67 -17.34
N SER A 16 -8.49 5.86 -17.21
CA SER A 16 -7.90 6.59 -18.33
C SER A 16 -6.39 6.70 -18.17
N ILE A 17 -5.68 6.78 -19.32
CA ILE A 17 -4.25 7.09 -19.34
C ILE A 17 -4.10 8.61 -19.19
N ASN A 18 -3.16 9.03 -18.34
CA ASN A 18 -2.72 10.41 -18.22
C ASN A 18 -1.19 10.44 -18.21
N ASP A 19 -0.61 11.03 -19.25
CA ASP A 19 0.83 11.21 -19.43
C ASP A 19 1.32 12.61 -19.04
N ASP A 20 0.44 13.46 -18.51
CA ASP A 20 0.79 14.82 -18.07
C ASP A 20 1.58 14.83 -16.75
N TRP A 21 1.61 13.70 -16.05
CA TRP A 21 2.28 13.53 -14.77
C TRP A 21 3.51 12.63 -14.90
N GLY A 22 4.58 13.01 -14.23
CA GLY A 22 5.68 12.09 -13.99
C GLY A 22 5.38 11.07 -12.90
N ILE A 23 6.27 10.10 -12.70
CA ILE A 23 6.22 9.16 -11.58
C ILE A 23 6.41 9.95 -10.28
N ASP A 24 5.50 9.78 -9.32
CA ASP A 24 5.55 10.52 -8.06
C ASP A 24 6.70 10.08 -7.14
N HIS A 25 6.97 10.92 -6.13
CA HIS A 25 8.08 10.67 -5.20
C HIS A 25 7.89 9.38 -4.37
N GLY A 26 6.66 9.00 -4.03
CA GLY A 26 6.38 7.77 -3.30
C GLY A 26 6.78 6.52 -4.08
N THR A 27 6.76 6.60 -5.40
CA THR A 27 7.16 5.52 -6.30
C THR A 27 8.66 5.53 -6.57
N TRP A 28 9.20 6.63 -7.10
CA TRP A 28 10.59 6.62 -7.56
C TRP A 28 11.60 6.55 -6.40
N THR A 29 11.31 7.11 -5.23
CA THR A 29 12.21 7.02 -4.07
C THR A 29 12.38 5.58 -3.57
N VAL A 30 11.37 4.74 -3.71
CA VAL A 30 11.47 3.32 -3.39
C VAL A 30 12.20 2.57 -4.50
N LEU A 31 11.79 2.78 -5.74
CA LEU A 31 12.30 2.02 -6.89
C LEU A 31 13.78 2.28 -7.16
N VAL A 32 14.29 3.49 -6.96
CA VAL A 32 15.73 3.80 -7.16
C VAL A 32 16.63 3.01 -6.20
N HIS A 33 16.12 2.66 -5.03
CA HIS A 33 16.84 1.85 -4.06
C HIS A 33 16.65 0.34 -4.28
N MET A 34 15.46 -0.08 -4.69
CA MET A 34 15.19 -1.49 -4.99
C MET A 34 15.90 -1.97 -6.26
N PHE A 35 15.98 -1.09 -7.27
CA PHE A 35 16.52 -1.43 -8.60
C PHE A 35 17.52 -0.38 -9.08
N PRO A 36 18.67 -0.21 -8.38
CA PRO A 36 19.64 0.82 -8.72
C PRO A 36 20.21 0.56 -10.12
N GLY A 37 20.04 1.52 -11.02
CA GLY A 37 20.53 1.45 -12.40
C GLY A 37 19.82 0.44 -13.31
N ALA A 38 18.76 -0.21 -12.86
CA ALA A 38 18.00 -1.13 -13.68
C ALA A 38 16.90 -0.40 -14.47
N PRO A 39 16.83 -0.56 -15.81
CA PRO A 39 15.77 0.02 -16.64
C PRO A 39 14.50 -0.83 -16.56
N ILE A 40 13.86 -0.87 -15.38
CA ILE A 40 12.62 -1.59 -15.20
C ILE A 40 11.46 -0.69 -15.65
N PRO A 41 10.62 -1.13 -16.59
CA PRO A 41 9.44 -0.38 -16.99
C PRO A 41 8.46 -0.25 -15.83
N VAL A 42 7.94 0.94 -15.60
CA VAL A 42 7.00 1.24 -14.53
C VAL A 42 5.74 1.87 -15.12
N VAL A 43 4.59 1.42 -14.64
CA VAL A 43 3.29 2.08 -14.82
C VAL A 43 2.78 2.44 -13.43
N GLN A 44 2.41 3.68 -13.23
CA GLN A 44 1.85 4.15 -11.98
C GLN A 44 0.32 4.20 -12.10
N LEU A 45 -0.37 3.53 -11.18
CA LEU A 45 -1.80 3.65 -11.01
C LEU A 45 -2.09 4.67 -9.91
N SER A 46 -2.90 5.68 -10.22
CA SER A 46 -3.34 6.65 -9.22
C SER A 46 -4.30 6.01 -8.23
N ILE A 47 -4.23 6.45 -6.98
CA ILE A 47 -5.18 6.04 -5.96
C ILE A 47 -6.50 6.77 -6.19
N ASP A 48 -7.61 6.04 -6.20
CA ASP A 48 -8.94 6.62 -6.10
C ASP A 48 -9.24 6.95 -4.62
N GLY A 49 -9.17 8.22 -4.29
CA GLY A 49 -9.47 8.72 -2.94
C GLY A 49 -10.97 9.02 -2.72
N ILE A 50 -11.81 8.85 -3.73
CA ILE A 50 -13.24 9.20 -3.66
C ILE A 50 -14.08 7.97 -3.29
N GLU A 51 -13.81 6.82 -3.91
CA GLU A 51 -14.59 5.59 -3.75
C GLU A 51 -14.27 4.79 -2.48
N GLY A 52 -13.21 5.15 -1.80
CA GLY A 52 -12.89 4.64 -0.47
C GLY A 52 -12.23 3.25 -0.42
N PRO A 53 -12.12 2.68 0.81
CA PRO A 53 -11.31 1.49 1.07
C PRO A 53 -11.77 0.23 0.34
N GLN A 54 -13.08 0.01 0.20
CA GLN A 54 -13.61 -1.18 -0.49
C GLN A 54 -13.22 -1.18 -1.97
N SER A 55 -13.36 -0.03 -2.65
CA SER A 55 -12.97 0.11 -4.06
C SER A 55 -11.48 -0.15 -4.24
N ALA A 56 -10.63 0.40 -3.39
CA ALA A 56 -9.19 0.15 -3.40
C ALA A 56 -8.85 -1.35 -3.33
N TYR A 57 -9.53 -2.08 -2.45
CA TYR A 57 -9.36 -3.53 -2.32
C TYR A 57 -9.86 -4.28 -3.58
N ASP A 58 -11.01 -3.89 -4.14
CA ASP A 58 -11.59 -4.54 -5.32
C ASP A 58 -10.77 -4.26 -6.58
N ILE A 59 -10.22 -3.06 -6.74
CA ILE A 59 -9.24 -2.77 -7.81
C ILE A 59 -8.01 -3.67 -7.65
N GLY A 60 -7.49 -3.80 -6.44
CA GLY A 60 -6.39 -4.73 -6.17
C GLY A 60 -6.70 -6.17 -6.60
N LYS A 61 -7.91 -6.67 -6.31
CA LYS A 61 -8.36 -8.00 -6.76
C LYS A 61 -8.39 -8.10 -8.28
N ALA A 62 -8.89 -7.08 -8.96
CA ALA A 62 -8.94 -7.04 -10.42
C ALA A 62 -7.53 -7.10 -11.04
N LEU A 63 -6.52 -6.52 -10.37
CA LEU A 63 -5.14 -6.51 -10.83
C LEU A 63 -4.35 -7.80 -10.51
N ALA A 64 -4.88 -8.71 -9.69
CA ALA A 64 -4.20 -9.94 -9.30
C ALA A 64 -3.65 -10.78 -10.47
N PRO A 65 -4.36 -10.90 -11.63
CA PRO A 65 -3.85 -11.66 -12.79
C PRO A 65 -2.53 -11.14 -13.36
N LEU A 66 -2.17 -9.88 -13.12
CA LEU A 66 -0.89 -9.33 -13.57
C LEU A 66 0.29 -10.04 -12.92
N ARG A 67 0.14 -10.55 -11.71
CA ARG A 67 1.17 -11.28 -10.98
C ARG A 67 1.52 -12.61 -11.69
N GLU A 68 0.54 -13.27 -12.28
CA GLU A 68 0.73 -14.50 -13.08
C GLU A 68 1.53 -14.22 -14.36
N LYS A 69 1.50 -12.99 -14.86
CA LYS A 69 2.30 -12.52 -16.00
C LYS A 69 3.72 -12.07 -15.59
N GLY A 70 4.07 -12.14 -14.30
CA GLY A 70 5.38 -11.78 -13.79
C GLY A 70 5.54 -10.30 -13.46
N TYR A 71 4.47 -9.52 -13.41
CA TYR A 71 4.52 -8.12 -12.96
C TYR A 71 4.56 -8.04 -11.43
N LEU A 72 5.41 -7.14 -10.92
CA LEU A 72 5.43 -6.77 -9.51
C LEU A 72 4.39 -5.67 -9.25
N LEU A 73 3.45 -5.92 -8.35
CA LEU A 73 2.56 -4.89 -7.83
C LEU A 73 3.15 -4.31 -6.55
N LEU A 74 3.42 -3.01 -6.55
CA LEU A 74 4.02 -2.30 -5.43
C LEU A 74 3.06 -1.23 -4.93
N GLY A 75 2.58 -1.37 -3.68
CA GLY A 75 1.86 -0.33 -2.98
C GLY A 75 2.81 0.51 -2.12
N SER A 76 2.97 1.79 -2.46
CA SER A 76 3.77 2.74 -1.67
C SER A 76 2.86 3.59 -0.79
N GLY A 77 2.99 3.44 0.51
CA GLY A 77 2.21 4.16 1.51
C GLY A 77 2.68 3.83 2.93
N ASN A 78 1.91 4.25 3.91
CA ASN A 78 2.19 3.98 5.32
C ASN A 78 0.88 3.68 6.05
N ILE A 79 0.87 2.68 6.92
CA ILE A 79 -0.30 2.39 7.77
C ILE A 79 -0.48 3.41 8.89
N VAL A 80 0.59 4.07 9.31
CA VAL A 80 0.52 5.27 10.18
C VAL A 80 1.26 6.39 9.47
N HIS A 81 0.56 7.50 9.20
CA HIS A 81 1.12 8.67 8.53
C HIS A 81 0.41 9.95 8.96
N ASN A 82 0.87 10.57 10.03
CA ASN A 82 0.30 11.84 10.51
C ASN A 82 1.38 12.92 10.66
N LEU A 83 1.61 13.67 9.60
CA LEU A 83 2.62 14.73 9.59
C LEU A 83 2.30 15.89 10.54
N ARG A 84 1.04 16.03 10.98
CA ARG A 84 0.65 17.07 11.96
C ARG A 84 1.01 16.69 13.38
N ARG A 85 1.42 15.44 13.63
CA ARG A 85 1.75 14.87 14.94
C ARG A 85 3.20 14.37 15.02
N LEU A 86 4.08 14.91 14.16
CA LEU A 86 5.50 14.56 14.19
C LEU A 86 6.15 15.01 15.50
N GLU A 87 6.84 14.08 16.12
CA GLU A 87 7.67 14.26 17.31
C GLU A 87 9.14 14.05 16.90
N TRP A 88 9.80 15.11 16.47
CA TRP A 88 11.13 15.04 15.83
C TRP A 88 12.20 14.35 16.67
N ASP A 89 12.11 14.46 18.00
CA ASP A 89 13.06 13.85 18.95
C ASP A 89 12.63 12.44 19.39
N ASN A 90 11.51 11.92 18.89
CA ASN A 90 11.01 10.59 19.20
C ASN A 90 11.39 9.58 18.09
N PRO A 91 12.40 8.72 18.31
CA PRO A 91 12.78 7.70 17.31
C PRO A 91 11.80 6.51 17.23
N ASN A 92 10.76 6.51 18.06
CA ASN A 92 9.77 5.43 18.17
C ASN A 92 8.37 5.92 17.76
N GLY A 93 7.37 5.07 17.92
CA GLY A 93 5.96 5.42 17.79
C GLY A 93 5.39 6.08 19.06
N SER A 94 4.35 6.89 18.88
CA SER A 94 3.45 7.25 19.96
C SER A 94 2.58 6.03 20.35
N PRO A 95 1.96 6.01 21.53
CA PRO A 95 1.08 4.91 21.91
C PRO A 95 -0.06 4.64 20.93
N GLN A 96 -0.62 5.68 20.30
CA GLN A 96 -1.66 5.54 19.27
C GLN A 96 -1.12 4.90 18.00
N ALA A 97 0.05 5.36 17.53
CA ALA A 97 0.72 4.81 16.37
C ALA A 97 1.04 3.32 16.56
N ASP A 98 1.57 2.96 17.72
CA ASP A 98 1.93 1.57 18.04
C ASP A 98 0.70 0.67 18.11
N ARG A 99 -0.40 1.11 18.73
CA ARG A 99 -1.63 0.32 18.81
C ARG A 99 -2.26 0.11 17.44
N PHE A 100 -2.32 1.17 16.62
CA PHE A 100 -2.91 1.07 15.28
C PHE A 100 -2.06 0.20 14.36
N ASP A 101 -0.73 0.37 14.36
CA ASP A 101 0.18 -0.49 13.59
C ASP A 101 0.04 -1.96 14.01
N ALA A 102 0.04 -2.25 15.31
CA ALA A 102 -0.14 -3.61 15.83
C ALA A 102 -1.52 -4.19 15.46
N PHE A 103 -2.57 -3.38 15.47
CA PHE A 103 -3.92 -3.79 15.08
C PHE A 103 -3.96 -4.19 13.60
N ILE A 104 -3.51 -3.31 12.69
CA ILE A 104 -3.48 -3.60 11.25
C ILE A 104 -2.57 -4.81 10.96
N THR A 105 -1.37 -4.83 11.52
CA THR A 105 -0.43 -5.95 11.36
C THR A 105 -1.04 -7.28 11.84
N GLY A 106 -1.79 -7.25 12.95
CA GLY A 106 -2.51 -8.40 13.46
C GLY A 106 -3.60 -8.91 12.50
N LEU A 107 -4.32 -7.99 11.85
CA LEU A 107 -5.35 -8.33 10.85
C LEU A 107 -4.72 -8.88 9.57
N VAL A 108 -3.63 -8.27 9.08
CA VAL A 108 -2.90 -8.75 7.90
C VAL A 108 -2.39 -10.17 8.12
N LYS A 109 -1.81 -10.48 9.29
CA LYS A 109 -1.40 -11.86 9.66
C LYS A 109 -2.55 -12.85 9.65
N LYS A 110 -3.73 -12.44 10.09
CA LYS A 110 -4.95 -13.26 10.11
C LYS A 110 -5.65 -13.32 8.75
N ARG A 111 -5.24 -12.49 7.81
CA ARG A 111 -5.89 -12.33 6.50
C ARG A 111 -7.35 -11.86 6.62
N ASP A 112 -7.64 -11.07 7.65
CA ASP A 112 -8.96 -10.49 7.94
C ASP A 112 -9.09 -9.16 7.16
N ASN A 113 -9.16 -9.28 5.82
CA ASN A 113 -9.18 -8.13 4.92
C ASN A 113 -10.45 -7.29 5.10
N GLU A 114 -11.56 -7.90 5.49
CA GLU A 114 -12.81 -7.20 5.75
C GLU A 114 -12.63 -6.15 6.85
N LYS A 115 -11.99 -6.54 7.97
CA LYS A 115 -11.73 -5.57 9.05
C LYS A 115 -10.66 -4.54 8.67
N ILE A 116 -9.74 -4.85 7.76
CA ILE A 116 -8.79 -3.86 7.28
C ILE A 116 -9.48 -2.83 6.39
N ILE A 117 -10.44 -3.24 5.56
CA ILE A 117 -11.28 -2.34 4.76
C ILE A 117 -12.03 -1.35 5.68
N HIS A 118 -12.51 -1.82 6.82
CA HIS A 118 -13.19 -1.01 7.84
C HIS A 118 -12.21 -0.46 8.92
N TYR A 119 -10.98 -0.16 8.56
CA TYR A 119 -9.95 0.31 9.51
C TYR A 119 -10.36 1.57 10.28
N GLU A 120 -11.22 2.38 9.70
CA GLU A 120 -11.74 3.63 10.29
C GLU A 120 -12.56 3.40 11.57
N ASP A 121 -13.10 2.19 11.78
CA ASP A 121 -13.79 1.81 13.01
C ASP A 121 -12.86 1.70 14.22
N ASN A 122 -11.55 1.65 13.98
CA ASN A 122 -10.56 1.64 15.06
C ASN A 122 -10.43 3.03 15.69
N PRO A 123 -10.47 3.16 17.03
CA PRO A 123 -10.43 4.47 17.71
C PRO A 123 -9.15 5.27 17.46
N ASP A 124 -8.05 4.61 17.11
CA ASP A 124 -6.79 5.26 16.80
C ASP A 124 -6.65 5.64 15.30
N ALA A 125 -7.62 5.25 14.43
CA ALA A 125 -7.54 5.47 12.99
C ALA A 125 -7.43 6.95 12.62
N ALA A 126 -8.25 7.81 13.24
CA ALA A 126 -8.22 9.26 13.00
C ALA A 126 -6.87 9.90 13.38
N TYR A 127 -6.15 9.32 14.34
CA TYR A 127 -4.78 9.73 14.66
C TYR A 127 -3.78 9.17 13.65
N ALA A 128 -3.86 7.89 13.33
CA ALA A 128 -2.86 7.18 12.55
C ALA A 128 -2.92 7.49 11.05
N ALA A 129 -4.12 7.52 10.49
CA ALA A 129 -4.40 7.74 9.07
C ALA A 129 -5.45 8.85 8.89
N PRO A 130 -5.12 10.13 9.19
CA PRO A 130 -6.07 11.25 9.13
C PRO A 130 -6.58 11.52 7.70
N THR A 131 -5.88 11.01 6.71
CA THR A 131 -6.27 10.95 5.29
C THR A 131 -6.01 9.55 4.77
N ALA A 132 -6.87 9.07 3.89
CA ALA A 132 -6.82 7.69 3.41
C ALA A 132 -5.67 7.43 2.41
N ASP A 133 -5.17 8.47 1.74
CA ASP A 133 -4.23 8.38 0.61
C ASP A 133 -2.98 7.53 0.90
N ARG A 134 -2.47 7.57 2.14
CA ARG A 134 -1.29 6.79 2.53
C ARG A 134 -1.64 5.38 3.00
N PHE A 135 -2.87 5.13 3.40
CA PHE A 135 -3.33 3.82 3.84
C PHE A 135 -3.83 2.94 2.68
N LEU A 136 -4.54 3.54 1.71
CA LEU A 136 -5.17 2.82 0.60
C LEU A 136 -4.22 1.92 -0.20
N PRO A 137 -2.92 2.26 -0.45
CA PRO A 137 -2.00 1.36 -1.15
C PRO A 137 -1.89 -0.05 -0.54
N LEU A 138 -2.07 -0.18 0.78
CA LEU A 138 -2.13 -1.49 1.44
C LEU A 138 -3.32 -2.31 0.92
N LEU A 139 -4.49 -1.69 0.73
CA LEU A 139 -5.69 -2.39 0.28
C LEU A 139 -5.56 -2.89 -1.16
N TYR A 140 -4.94 -2.12 -2.06
CA TYR A 140 -4.60 -2.59 -3.41
C TYR A 140 -3.73 -3.84 -3.36
N THR A 141 -2.69 -3.84 -2.53
CA THR A 141 -1.79 -5.00 -2.41
C THR A 141 -2.45 -6.21 -1.76
N LEU A 142 -3.30 -6.00 -0.75
CA LEU A 142 -4.08 -7.08 -0.11
C LEU A 142 -5.09 -7.71 -1.07
N GLY A 143 -5.76 -6.91 -1.89
CA GLY A 143 -6.65 -7.40 -2.95
C GLY A 143 -5.90 -8.26 -3.95
N ALA A 144 -4.74 -7.80 -4.43
CA ALA A 144 -3.90 -8.53 -5.36
C ALA A 144 -3.27 -9.80 -4.76
N ALA A 145 -3.05 -9.83 -3.45
CA ALA A 145 -2.48 -10.97 -2.74
C ALA A 145 -3.47 -12.14 -2.55
N GLN A 146 -4.78 -11.90 -2.72
CA GLN A 146 -5.83 -12.94 -2.67
C GLN A 146 -5.76 -13.87 -1.44
N GLY A 147 -5.42 -13.32 -0.27
CA GLY A 147 -5.34 -14.07 0.97
C GLY A 147 -4.05 -14.87 1.17
N GLU A 148 -3.02 -14.61 0.41
CA GLU A 148 -1.69 -15.17 0.64
C GLU A 148 -1.14 -14.79 2.02
N LYS A 149 -0.24 -15.62 2.54
CA LYS A 149 0.41 -15.36 3.80
C LYS A 149 1.40 -14.20 3.66
N PRO A 150 1.32 -13.17 4.53
CA PRO A 150 2.26 -12.07 4.51
C PRO A 150 3.61 -12.46 5.14
N GLU A 151 4.69 -11.93 4.59
CA GLU A 151 5.93 -11.72 5.29
C GLU A 151 6.01 -10.25 5.71
N ILE A 152 6.34 -9.98 7.00
CA ILE A 152 6.37 -8.63 7.56
C ILE A 152 7.81 -8.20 7.71
N PHE A 153 8.13 -7.05 7.19
CA PHE A 153 9.47 -6.48 7.29
C PHE A 153 9.41 -5.02 7.76
N ASN A 154 10.56 -4.48 8.14
CA ASN A 154 10.73 -3.08 8.53
C ASN A 154 9.68 -2.58 9.56
N ASN A 155 9.31 -3.46 10.51
CA ASN A 155 8.28 -3.16 11.52
C ASN A 155 8.82 -2.18 12.58
N VAL A 156 9.05 -0.93 12.15
CA VAL A 156 9.54 0.17 13.00
C VAL A 156 8.64 1.39 12.85
N ARG A 157 8.57 2.19 13.90
CA ARG A 157 7.92 3.50 13.90
C ARG A 157 9.01 4.56 13.99
N ASN A 158 8.68 5.76 13.59
CA ASN A 158 9.60 6.90 13.62
C ASN A 158 8.81 8.20 13.88
N THR A 159 9.47 9.15 14.51
CA THR A 159 8.93 10.49 14.79
C THR A 159 7.52 10.49 15.39
N GLY A 160 7.22 9.49 16.23
CA GLY A 160 5.96 9.36 16.96
C GLY A 160 4.76 8.94 16.10
N SER A 161 4.68 9.35 14.85
CA SER A 161 3.46 9.25 14.03
C SER A 161 3.66 8.73 12.61
N LEU A 162 4.79 8.07 12.35
CA LEU A 162 5.05 7.35 11.10
C LEU A 162 5.31 5.87 11.35
N SER A 163 4.75 4.99 10.52
CA SER A 163 5.09 3.57 10.49
C SER A 163 5.80 3.23 9.18
N MET A 164 6.85 2.43 9.30
CA MET A 164 7.62 1.90 8.16
C MET A 164 7.32 0.42 7.91
N THR A 165 6.33 -0.14 8.61
CA THR A 165 5.93 -1.54 8.46
C THR A 165 5.55 -1.86 7.03
N GLY A 166 6.22 -2.85 6.44
CA GLY A 166 5.97 -3.34 5.10
C GLY A 166 5.47 -4.79 5.10
N TYR A 167 4.80 -5.16 4.03
CA TYR A 167 4.26 -6.49 3.83
C TYR A 167 4.65 -7.02 2.46
N LEU A 168 5.13 -8.27 2.40
CA LEU A 168 5.48 -8.95 1.17
C LEU A 168 4.59 -10.19 1.03
N PHE A 169 4.04 -10.39 -0.16
CA PHE A 169 3.18 -11.52 -0.53
C PHE A 169 3.77 -12.29 -1.71
N GLY A 170 3.43 -13.59 -1.82
CA GLY A 170 3.92 -14.43 -2.92
C GLY A 170 5.34 -14.93 -2.74
N PHE A 171 5.91 -14.84 -1.53
CA PHE A 171 7.24 -15.32 -1.23
C PHE A 171 7.18 -16.72 -0.60
N GLY A 172 7.76 -17.72 -1.26
CA GLY A 172 8.13 -18.99 -0.63
C GLY A 172 7.15 -20.17 -0.73
N GLU A 173 6.01 -20.07 -1.42
CA GLU A 173 5.16 -21.24 -1.71
C GLU A 173 4.82 -21.30 -3.21
N LYS A 174 5.54 -22.15 -3.91
CA LYS A 174 5.10 -22.80 -5.16
C LYS A 174 4.87 -24.26 -4.87
#